data_56e2384df1304be4d83c1ba642ba2457
#
_entry.id   56e2384df1304be4d83c1ba642ba2457
#
_cell.length_a   1.000
_cell.length_b   1.000
_cell.length_c   1.000
_cell.angle_alpha   90.00
_cell.angle_beta   90.00
_cell.angle_gamma   90.00
#
_symmetry.space_group_name_H-M   'P 1'
#
loop_
_entity.id
_entity.type
_entity.pdbx_description
1 polymer ?
#
loop_
_entity_poly.entity_id
_entity_poly.type
_entity_poly.pdbx_seq_one_letter_code
_entity_poly.pdbx_strand_id
1 'polypeptide(L)'
;MENRRVLPTWALIMVVFSFVILPSLPAGAYTILTPPTGKKLLVRARRGAASLVIRAADNGERRSLQVGRVTGRQGTIEPLVPAGSWQKDGSYYVHYELSLKKGINTFVIKPGDKKVIVRYRSQPTMPPFGSSDSGLYLFHRNEVVPAACSGCHDRKLSADSGLEMKELEKNSNFSPVCFSCHRRLVNGNKWLHGPSANLDCLACHRRGEGNKKLAVPTGRVPNICYRCHVNERKWKSKAYIHGPIRIGDCTVCHDPHGASYKFELWADPKTGLCVACHTDKRQSVEKTPGFHRHGIVVGSGCGACHDPHASDYPFQLYKPINKLCAGCHLRLQGVTSGHPVGGHPLSGKPDPRHKGRELSCASCHNPHGSNYQYLLIGSPLGGNVCTKCHH
;
A
#
# COMPACT_ATOMS: atom_id res chain seq x y z
N MET A 1 84.07 0.41 35.16
CA MET A 1 83.37 1.67 35.29
C MET A 1 83.53 2.37 33.96
N GLU A 2 82.57 2.38 33.15
CA GLU A 2 82.24 3.48 32.29
C GLU A 2 81.08 3.06 31.30
N ASN A 3 79.98 3.62 31.55
CA ASN A 3 78.75 3.43 30.75
C ASN A 3 78.90 4.18 29.45
N ARG A 4 78.89 3.51 28.32
CA ARG A 4 78.63 4.14 27.03
C ARG A 4 77.22 3.73 26.53
N ARG A 5 76.30 4.66 26.57
CA ARG A 5 74.99 4.57 25.93
C ARG A 5 75.18 4.66 24.44
N VAL A 6 74.73 3.63 23.73
CA VAL A 6 74.55 3.67 22.25
C VAL A 6 73.11 4.05 21.95
N LEU A 7 72.92 5.16 21.21
CA LEU A 7 71.65 5.62 20.71
C LEU A 7 71.21 4.76 19.51
N PRO A 8 69.98 4.35 19.37
CA PRO A 8 69.52 3.64 18.19
C PRO A 8 69.24 4.62 17.05
N THR A 9 69.84 4.36 15.92
CA THR A 9 69.57 4.98 14.63
C THR A 9 68.18 4.62 14.16
N TRP A 10 67.34 5.64 14.03
CA TRP A 10 66.04 5.51 13.41
C TRP A 10 66.21 5.39 11.87
N ALA A 11 66.01 4.18 11.35
CA ALA A 11 65.88 3.95 9.92
C ALA A 11 64.55 4.47 9.47
N LEU A 12 64.60 5.54 8.69
CA LEU A 12 63.46 6.14 8.00
C LEU A 12 63.05 5.20 6.84
N ILE A 13 62.04 4.34 7.07
CA ILE A 13 61.42 3.55 6.01
C ILE A 13 60.49 4.47 5.26
N MET A 14 60.94 4.99 4.12
CA MET A 14 60.09 5.62 3.13
C MET A 14 59.22 4.54 2.47
N VAL A 15 57.97 4.45 2.92
CA VAL A 15 56.97 3.69 2.18
C VAL A 15 56.60 4.47 0.95
N VAL A 16 57.16 4.10 -0.19
CA VAL A 16 56.71 4.58 -1.50
C VAL A 16 55.34 3.98 -1.78
N PHE A 17 54.30 4.75 -1.54
CA PHE A 17 52.99 4.43 -2.05
C PHE A 17 53.02 4.52 -3.60
N SER A 18 53.27 3.38 -4.21
CA SER A 18 53.01 3.24 -5.64
C SER A 18 51.52 3.41 -5.87
N PHE A 19 51.09 4.58 -6.27
CA PHE A 19 49.78 4.79 -6.87
C PHE A 19 49.70 3.91 -8.12
N VAL A 20 49.15 2.71 -7.96
CA VAL A 20 48.69 1.95 -9.12
C VAL A 20 47.51 2.75 -9.67
N ILE A 21 47.76 3.52 -10.70
CA ILE A 21 46.75 4.12 -11.55
C ILE A 21 46.03 2.93 -12.20
N LEU A 22 44.98 2.41 -11.55
CA LEU A 22 44.08 1.51 -12.20
C LEU A 22 43.48 2.26 -13.39
N PRO A 23 43.58 1.68 -14.60
CA PRO A 23 42.98 2.31 -15.76
C PRO A 23 41.52 2.59 -15.46
N SER A 24 41.10 3.84 -15.62
CA SER A 24 39.72 4.24 -15.51
C SER A 24 38.92 3.40 -16.51
N LEU A 25 38.21 2.39 -16.03
CA LEU A 25 37.30 1.63 -16.85
C LEU A 25 36.37 2.61 -17.57
N PRO A 26 36.09 2.42 -18.85
CA PRO A 26 35.22 3.31 -19.59
C PRO A 26 33.89 3.42 -18.88
N ALA A 27 33.48 4.65 -18.62
CA ALA A 27 32.26 4.95 -17.90
C ALA A 27 31.05 4.26 -18.56
N GLY A 28 30.57 3.16 -17.99
CA GLY A 28 29.25 2.66 -18.26
C GLY A 28 29.08 1.52 -19.25
N ALA A 29 29.86 0.45 -19.14
CA ALA A 29 29.57 -0.79 -19.87
C ALA A 29 28.34 -1.56 -19.32
N TYR A 30 27.98 -1.39 -18.03
CA TYR A 30 26.82 -2.04 -17.45
C TYR A 30 25.48 -1.52 -18.00
N THR A 31 24.51 -2.39 -18.06
CA THR A 31 23.15 -2.09 -18.51
C THR A 31 22.16 -2.16 -17.34
N ILE A 32 21.39 -1.09 -17.16
CA ILE A 32 20.27 -1.10 -16.21
C ILE A 32 19.09 -1.75 -16.91
N LEU A 33 18.67 -2.92 -16.43
CA LEU A 33 17.57 -3.67 -17.01
C LEU A 33 16.21 -3.20 -16.52
N THR A 34 16.13 -2.83 -15.25
CA THR A 34 14.92 -2.28 -14.65
C THR A 34 15.29 -1.36 -13.48
N PRO A 35 14.66 -0.20 -13.37
CA PRO A 35 13.83 0.46 -14.38
C PRO A 35 14.68 0.98 -15.54
N PRO A 36 14.13 1.11 -16.75
CA PRO A 36 14.90 1.61 -17.89
C PRO A 36 15.36 3.04 -17.67
N THR A 37 16.57 3.34 -18.11
CA THR A 37 17.18 4.66 -18.04
C THR A 37 16.38 5.71 -18.82
N GLY A 38 16.39 6.94 -18.33
CA GLY A 38 15.73 8.07 -18.99
C GLY A 38 14.21 8.15 -18.77
N LYS A 39 13.59 7.18 -18.09
CA LYS A 39 12.17 7.22 -17.74
C LYS A 39 11.98 7.20 -16.23
N LYS A 40 10.95 7.90 -15.74
CA LYS A 40 10.56 7.84 -14.34
C LYS A 40 9.65 6.63 -14.12
N LEU A 41 10.09 5.71 -13.26
CA LEU A 41 9.24 4.59 -12.85
C LEU A 41 8.17 5.10 -11.86
N LEU A 42 6.91 4.82 -12.14
CA LEU A 42 5.83 5.00 -11.18
C LEU A 42 5.56 3.70 -10.44
N VAL A 43 5.82 3.69 -9.14
CA VAL A 43 5.42 2.59 -8.27
C VAL A 43 4.12 2.96 -7.58
N ARG A 44 3.08 2.19 -7.90
CA ARG A 44 1.78 2.23 -7.26
C ARG A 44 1.62 0.97 -6.43
N ALA A 45 2.24 0.96 -5.27
CA ALA A 45 2.17 -0.15 -4.36
C ALA A 45 1.83 0.35 -2.95
N ARG A 46 1.31 -0.53 -2.13
CA ARG A 46 1.06 -0.24 -0.72
C ARG A 46 2.33 -0.24 0.09
N ARG A 47 3.30 -1.04 -0.34
CA ARG A 47 4.65 -1.03 0.20
C ARG A 47 5.54 -0.25 -0.77
N GLY A 48 6.23 0.75 -0.26
CA GLY A 48 7.18 1.52 -1.03
C GLY A 48 8.42 0.69 -1.35
N ALA A 49 8.32 -0.20 -2.33
CA ALA A 49 9.42 -1.03 -2.79
C ALA A 49 9.45 -1.12 -4.31
N ALA A 50 10.65 -1.17 -4.87
CA ALA A 50 10.91 -1.44 -6.28
C ALA A 50 12.17 -2.27 -6.43
N SER A 51 12.34 -2.93 -7.58
CA SER A 51 13.54 -3.67 -7.92
C SER A 51 14.40 -2.89 -8.92
N LEU A 52 15.70 -2.84 -8.67
CA LEU A 52 16.70 -2.39 -9.62
C LEU A 52 17.56 -3.60 -9.99
N VAL A 53 17.62 -3.92 -11.28
CA VAL A 53 18.47 -4.99 -11.81
C VAL A 53 19.47 -4.41 -12.80
N ILE A 54 20.72 -4.72 -12.57
CA ILE A 54 21.84 -4.26 -13.39
C ILE A 54 22.54 -5.49 -13.97
N ARG A 55 22.80 -5.49 -15.28
CA ARG A 55 23.64 -6.48 -15.95
C ARG A 55 25.03 -5.90 -16.13
N ALA A 56 26.03 -6.58 -15.63
CA ALA A 56 27.45 -6.31 -15.84
C ALA A 56 28.02 -7.33 -16.84
N ALA A 57 28.93 -6.92 -17.68
CA ALA A 57 29.53 -7.77 -18.70
C ALA A 57 30.47 -8.81 -18.08
N ASP A 58 31.17 -8.44 -17.01
CA ASP A 58 32.14 -9.30 -16.34
C ASP A 58 32.11 -9.10 -14.81
N ASN A 59 32.96 -9.89 -14.11
CA ASN A 59 33.04 -9.85 -12.66
C ASN A 59 33.75 -8.59 -12.13
N GLY A 60 34.64 -8.00 -12.90
CA GLY A 60 35.31 -6.75 -12.55
C GLY A 60 34.29 -5.61 -12.52
N GLU A 61 33.50 -5.49 -13.58
CA GLU A 61 32.42 -4.52 -13.65
C GLU A 61 31.38 -4.73 -12.56
N ARG A 62 30.97 -5.98 -12.28
CA ARG A 62 30.07 -6.31 -11.18
C ARG A 62 30.59 -5.80 -9.83
N ARG A 63 31.89 -5.98 -9.55
CA ARG A 63 32.52 -5.55 -8.30
C ARG A 63 32.62 -4.02 -8.18
N SER A 64 32.73 -3.32 -9.30
CA SER A 64 32.81 -1.86 -9.33
C SER A 64 31.45 -1.18 -9.12
N LEU A 65 30.35 -1.92 -9.28
CA LEU A 65 29.00 -1.37 -9.14
C LEU A 65 28.73 -0.91 -7.71
N GLN A 66 28.36 0.34 -7.56
CA GLN A 66 27.87 0.94 -6.33
C GLN A 66 26.55 1.62 -6.60
N VAL A 67 25.56 1.31 -5.81
CA VAL A 67 24.24 1.94 -5.87
C VAL A 67 24.00 2.66 -4.56
N GLY A 68 23.56 3.90 -4.64
CA GLY A 68 23.21 4.66 -3.45
C GLY A 68 21.94 5.47 -3.65
N ARG A 69 21.23 5.71 -2.54
CA ARG A 69 20.07 6.59 -2.49
C ARG A 69 20.53 8.02 -2.25
N VAL A 70 19.97 8.95 -3.01
CA VAL A 70 20.13 10.39 -2.73
C VAL A 70 19.17 10.80 -1.62
N THR A 71 19.71 11.36 -0.53
CA THR A 71 18.95 11.81 0.64
C THR A 71 19.28 13.25 0.99
N GLY A 72 18.33 13.92 1.67
CA GLY A 72 18.49 15.30 2.12
C GLY A 72 18.53 16.33 0.99
N ARG A 73 18.54 17.61 1.36
CA ARG A 73 18.63 18.75 0.42
C ARG A 73 20.02 18.89 -0.19
N GLN A 74 21.05 18.42 0.50
CA GLN A 74 22.44 18.48 0.07
C GLN A 74 22.84 17.31 -0.86
N GLY A 75 21.93 16.37 -1.14
CA GLY A 75 22.18 15.27 -2.05
C GLY A 75 23.13 14.20 -1.52
N THR A 76 23.17 13.97 -0.22
CA THR A 76 23.96 12.90 0.39
C THR A 76 23.58 11.54 -0.20
N ILE A 77 24.57 10.70 -0.51
CA ILE A 77 24.37 9.38 -1.07
C ILE A 77 24.51 8.32 0.03
N GLU A 78 23.41 7.65 0.37
CA GLU A 78 23.40 6.48 1.25
C GLU A 78 23.63 5.22 0.42
N PRO A 79 24.69 4.43 0.68
CA PRO A 79 24.97 3.23 -0.10
C PRO A 79 23.90 2.16 0.15
N LEU A 80 23.59 1.39 -0.90
CA LEU A 80 22.69 0.24 -0.83
C LEU A 80 23.49 -1.05 -1.01
N VAL A 81 23.09 -2.07 -0.23
CA VAL A 81 23.63 -3.42 -0.35
C VAL A 81 22.83 -4.20 -1.38
N PRO A 82 23.48 -4.96 -2.30
CA PRO A 82 22.77 -5.83 -3.21
C PRO A 82 21.91 -6.86 -2.46
N ALA A 83 20.70 -7.07 -2.90
CA ALA A 83 19.82 -8.12 -2.39
C ALA A 83 20.22 -9.51 -2.92
N GLY A 84 20.94 -9.55 -4.04
CA GLY A 84 21.48 -10.77 -4.62
C GLY A 84 22.24 -10.50 -5.90
N SER A 85 23.07 -11.47 -6.32
CA SER A 85 23.73 -11.47 -7.60
C SER A 85 23.82 -12.90 -8.13
N TRP A 86 23.78 -13.05 -9.46
CA TRP A 86 23.93 -14.35 -10.14
C TRP A 86 24.60 -14.17 -11.49
N GLN A 87 25.08 -15.27 -12.05
CA GLN A 87 25.68 -15.30 -13.37
C GLN A 87 24.79 -16.10 -14.32
N LYS A 88 24.61 -15.61 -15.54
CA LYS A 88 23.93 -16.30 -16.62
C LYS A 88 24.49 -15.87 -17.96
N ASP A 89 24.72 -16.82 -18.86
CA ASP A 89 25.19 -16.57 -20.24
C ASP A 89 26.41 -15.62 -20.30
N GLY A 90 27.41 -15.86 -19.43
CA GLY A 90 28.64 -15.06 -19.36
C GLY A 90 28.48 -13.67 -18.71
N SER A 91 27.26 -13.20 -18.48
CA SER A 91 26.98 -11.91 -17.83
C SER A 91 26.66 -12.08 -16.36
N TYR A 92 26.93 -11.04 -15.58
CA TYR A 92 26.58 -10.95 -14.16
C TYR A 92 25.38 -10.03 -13.96
N TYR A 93 24.48 -10.43 -13.09
CA TYR A 93 23.27 -9.69 -12.75
C TYR A 93 23.30 -9.35 -11.28
N VAL A 94 23.03 -8.09 -10.95
CA VAL A 94 23.00 -7.60 -9.57
C VAL A 94 21.63 -7.01 -9.30
N HIS A 95 20.97 -7.47 -8.25
CA HIS A 95 19.65 -7.03 -7.82
C HIS A 95 19.75 -6.18 -6.56
N TYR A 96 19.15 -5.01 -6.60
CA TYR A 96 18.96 -4.15 -5.45
C TYR A 96 17.48 -3.99 -5.15
N GLU A 97 17.13 -4.05 -3.90
CA GLU A 97 15.80 -3.74 -3.43
C GLU A 97 15.73 -2.27 -3.00
N LEU A 98 14.94 -1.51 -3.72
CA LEU A 98 14.76 -0.09 -3.46
C LEU A 98 13.60 0.12 -2.49
N SER A 99 13.89 0.49 -1.24
CA SER A 99 12.85 0.97 -0.32
C SER A 99 12.48 2.40 -0.69
N LEU A 100 11.21 2.71 -0.87
CA LEU A 100 10.75 3.99 -1.40
C LEU A 100 10.04 4.81 -0.33
N LYS A 101 10.38 6.08 -0.23
CA LYS A 101 9.62 7.10 0.51
C LYS A 101 8.55 7.70 -0.42
N LYS A 102 7.42 8.14 0.13
CA LYS A 102 6.37 8.81 -0.65
C LYS A 102 6.95 10.01 -1.42
N GLY A 103 6.64 10.11 -2.70
CA GLY A 103 7.18 11.14 -3.60
C GLY A 103 8.28 10.63 -4.51
N ILE A 104 9.24 11.48 -4.85
CA ILE A 104 10.34 11.18 -5.76
C ILE A 104 11.50 10.59 -4.97
N ASN A 105 12.01 9.46 -5.44
CA ASN A 105 13.21 8.81 -4.93
C ASN A 105 14.23 8.76 -6.06
N THR A 106 15.45 9.20 -5.78
CA THR A 106 16.55 9.20 -6.73
C THR A 106 17.63 8.26 -6.25
N PHE A 107 18.10 7.41 -7.14
CA PHE A 107 19.23 6.50 -6.91
C PHE A 107 20.31 6.80 -7.91
N VAL A 108 21.56 6.73 -7.46
CA VAL A 108 22.75 6.92 -8.29
C VAL A 108 23.51 5.61 -8.40
N ILE A 109 23.97 5.29 -9.59
CA ILE A 109 24.72 4.07 -9.89
C ILE A 109 26.08 4.47 -10.41
N LYS A 110 27.12 4.01 -9.72
CA LYS A 110 28.52 4.19 -10.12
C LYS A 110 29.07 2.88 -10.67
N PRO A 111 30.05 2.96 -11.59
CA PRO A 111 30.62 4.14 -12.21
C PRO A 111 29.65 4.84 -13.19
N GLY A 112 29.92 6.09 -13.51
CA GLY A 112 29.18 6.84 -14.53
C GLY A 112 27.98 7.65 -14.04
N ASP A 113 27.70 7.67 -12.72
CA ASP A 113 26.68 8.52 -12.05
C ASP A 113 25.28 8.46 -12.72
N LYS A 114 24.93 7.29 -13.27
CA LYS A 114 23.61 7.09 -13.87
C LYS A 114 22.51 7.19 -12.82
N LYS A 115 21.46 7.97 -13.11
CA LYS A 115 20.36 8.20 -12.18
C LYS A 115 19.15 7.35 -12.52
N VAL A 116 18.59 6.71 -11.51
CA VAL A 116 17.29 6.02 -11.54
C VAL A 116 16.32 6.82 -10.68
N ILE A 117 15.24 7.26 -11.28
CA ILE A 117 14.21 8.06 -10.61
C ILE A 117 12.94 7.25 -10.48
N VAL A 118 12.48 7.07 -9.24
CA VAL A 118 11.28 6.32 -8.92
C VAL A 118 10.30 7.23 -8.18
N ARG A 119 9.14 7.46 -8.77
CA ARG A 119 8.03 8.14 -8.08
C ARG A 119 7.17 7.10 -7.38
N TYR A 120 7.12 7.17 -6.06
CA TYR A 120 6.24 6.33 -5.25
C TYR A 120 5.00 7.10 -4.81
N ARG A 121 3.84 6.52 -5.07
CA ARG A 121 2.55 6.99 -4.55
C ARG A 121 1.88 5.85 -3.79
N SER A 122 1.58 6.10 -2.52
CA SER A 122 0.77 5.15 -1.74
C SER A 122 -0.65 5.11 -2.29
N GLN A 123 -1.29 3.96 -2.21
CA GLN A 123 -2.57 3.74 -2.86
C GLN A 123 -3.68 4.62 -2.37
N PRO A 124 -4.00 5.02 -1.21
CA PRO A 124 -5.18 5.88 -0.98
C PRO A 124 -5.08 7.28 -1.56
N THR A 125 -3.87 7.74 -1.92
CA THR A 125 -3.64 9.08 -2.49
C THR A 125 -3.53 9.06 -4.02
N MET A 126 -3.94 7.98 -4.68
CA MET A 126 -3.94 7.93 -6.13
C MET A 126 -5.02 8.85 -6.70
N PRO A 127 -4.68 9.71 -7.68
CA PRO A 127 -5.68 10.41 -8.44
C PRO A 127 -6.59 9.42 -9.18
N PRO A 128 -7.85 9.77 -9.45
CA PRO A 128 -8.73 8.95 -10.28
C PRO A 128 -8.03 8.64 -11.61
N PHE A 129 -8.36 7.47 -12.16
CA PHE A 129 -7.86 7.03 -13.46
C PHE A 129 -8.11 8.11 -14.51
N GLY A 130 -7.08 8.51 -15.23
CA GLY A 130 -7.19 9.53 -16.29
C GLY A 130 -6.27 10.73 -16.15
N SER A 131 -5.59 10.91 -15.01
CA SER A 131 -4.54 11.93 -14.95
C SER A 131 -3.32 11.44 -15.74
N SER A 132 -2.84 12.28 -16.62
CA SER A 132 -1.74 12.07 -17.58
C SER A 132 -0.40 11.71 -16.91
N ASP A 133 -0.26 10.48 -16.47
CA ASP A 133 1.04 9.89 -16.14
C ASP A 133 1.69 9.30 -17.43
N SER A 134 1.46 9.95 -18.57
CA SER A 134 1.85 9.53 -19.92
C SER A 134 3.36 9.40 -20.20
N GLY A 135 4.21 9.62 -19.22
CA GLY A 135 5.66 9.43 -19.34
C GLY A 135 6.22 8.37 -18.39
N LEU A 136 5.37 7.62 -17.68
CA LEU A 136 5.82 6.68 -16.67
C LEU A 136 5.93 5.26 -17.23
N TYR A 137 7.03 4.61 -16.88
CA TYR A 137 7.29 3.23 -17.26
C TYR A 137 6.54 2.25 -16.36
N LEU A 138 5.80 1.34 -16.97
CA LEU A 138 5.13 0.22 -16.30
C LEU A 138 5.73 -1.08 -16.82
N PHE A 139 6.48 -1.79 -15.97
CA PHE A 139 7.33 -2.92 -16.33
C PHE A 139 6.64 -3.96 -17.24
N HIS A 140 5.45 -4.42 -16.91
CA HIS A 140 4.74 -5.44 -17.68
C HIS A 140 3.90 -4.88 -18.86
N ARG A 141 3.90 -3.58 -19.09
CA ARG A 141 3.10 -2.93 -20.14
C ARG A 141 3.90 -2.44 -21.33
N ASN A 142 5.23 -2.34 -21.21
CA ASN A 142 6.06 -1.80 -22.29
C ASN A 142 6.66 -2.93 -23.14
N GLU A 143 6.38 -2.89 -24.42
CA GLU A 143 6.84 -3.85 -25.43
C GLU A 143 8.37 -3.92 -25.58
N VAL A 144 9.07 -2.87 -25.16
CA VAL A 144 10.53 -2.72 -25.29
C VAL A 144 11.34 -3.60 -24.33
N VAL A 145 10.70 -4.14 -23.30
CA VAL A 145 11.36 -4.91 -22.23
C VAL A 145 11.61 -6.39 -22.53
N PRO A 146 10.90 -7.05 -23.44
CA PRO A 146 11.06 -8.49 -23.64
C PRO A 146 12.47 -8.97 -23.95
N ALA A 147 13.23 -8.25 -24.73
CA ALA A 147 14.59 -8.63 -25.08
C ALA A 147 15.58 -8.47 -23.92
N ALA A 148 15.44 -7.40 -23.13
CA ALA A 148 16.29 -7.16 -21.97
C ALA A 148 15.98 -8.10 -20.80
N CYS A 149 14.74 -8.59 -20.71
CA CYS A 149 14.28 -9.45 -19.61
C CYS A 149 14.34 -10.95 -19.98
N SER A 150 14.43 -11.29 -21.27
CA SER A 150 14.47 -12.69 -21.74
C SER A 150 15.69 -13.45 -21.24
N GLY A 151 16.77 -12.75 -20.89
CA GLY A 151 17.94 -13.38 -20.27
C GLY A 151 17.69 -13.91 -18.86
N CYS A 152 16.76 -13.32 -18.11
CA CYS A 152 16.42 -13.74 -16.74
C CYS A 152 15.01 -14.30 -16.63
N HIS A 153 14.12 -13.83 -17.47
CA HIS A 153 12.73 -14.27 -17.56
C HIS A 153 12.55 -15.13 -18.81
N ASP A 154 13.26 -16.23 -18.85
CA ASP A 154 13.01 -17.22 -19.88
C ASP A 154 11.56 -17.72 -19.69
N ARG A 155 10.79 -17.69 -20.76
CA ARG A 155 9.43 -18.23 -20.79
C ARG A 155 9.39 -19.76 -20.81
N LYS A 156 10.52 -20.36 -21.12
CA LYS A 156 10.72 -21.78 -20.98
C LYS A 156 10.99 -22.02 -19.49
N LEU A 157 10.09 -22.74 -18.86
CA LEU A 157 10.41 -23.33 -17.56
C LEU A 157 11.71 -24.08 -17.74
N SER A 158 12.67 -23.90 -16.84
CA SER A 158 13.91 -24.66 -16.91
C SER A 158 13.57 -26.14 -16.91
N ALA A 159 14.34 -26.94 -17.65
CA ALA A 159 14.20 -28.38 -17.65
C ALA A 159 14.22 -28.98 -16.24
N ASP A 160 14.91 -28.30 -15.30
CA ASP A 160 14.99 -28.67 -13.90
C ASP A 160 13.69 -28.49 -13.11
N SER A 161 12.70 -27.76 -13.64
CA SER A 161 11.40 -27.56 -12.96
C SER A 161 10.46 -28.75 -13.12
N GLY A 162 10.72 -29.66 -14.09
CA GLY A 162 9.82 -30.76 -14.40
C GLY A 162 8.44 -30.36 -14.92
N LEU A 163 8.24 -29.09 -15.21
CA LEU A 163 6.94 -28.51 -15.58
C LEU A 163 7.01 -27.94 -17.00
N GLU A 164 6.14 -28.41 -17.87
CA GLU A 164 5.98 -27.82 -19.19
C GLU A 164 4.97 -26.66 -19.18
N MET A 165 5.29 -25.58 -19.89
CA MET A 165 4.38 -24.43 -20.01
C MET A 165 3.00 -24.82 -20.54
N LYS A 166 2.91 -25.81 -21.42
CA LYS A 166 1.64 -26.32 -21.94
C LYS A 166 0.77 -26.98 -20.87
N GLU A 167 1.36 -27.63 -19.88
CA GLU A 167 0.63 -28.25 -18.77
C GLU A 167 0.16 -27.22 -17.76
N LEU A 168 0.97 -26.20 -17.47
CA LEU A 168 0.55 -25.07 -16.66
C LEU A 168 -0.58 -24.27 -17.33
N GLU A 169 -0.60 -24.22 -18.65
CA GLU A 169 -1.67 -23.57 -19.41
C GLU A 169 -2.98 -24.33 -19.37
N LYS A 170 -2.94 -25.66 -19.27
CA LYS A 170 -4.12 -26.53 -19.31
C LYS A 170 -4.82 -26.68 -17.96
N ASN A 171 -4.09 -26.76 -16.87
CA ASN A 171 -4.62 -27.34 -15.64
C ASN A 171 -4.56 -26.45 -14.38
N SER A 172 -3.81 -25.37 -14.35
CA SER A 172 -3.77 -24.52 -13.16
C SER A 172 -3.30 -23.10 -13.44
N ASN A 173 -3.78 -22.18 -12.63
CA ASN A 173 -3.26 -20.82 -12.54
C ASN A 173 -1.96 -20.78 -11.71
N PHE A 174 -1.42 -21.92 -11.29
CA PHE A 174 -0.21 -22.04 -10.50
C PHE A 174 1.02 -21.53 -11.27
N SER A 175 1.71 -20.55 -10.71
CA SER A 175 2.80 -19.86 -11.40
C SER A 175 4.01 -19.65 -10.47
N PRO A 176 4.71 -20.72 -10.09
CA PRO A 176 5.87 -20.62 -9.19
C PRO A 176 6.99 -19.79 -9.78
N VAL A 177 7.09 -19.69 -11.09
CA VAL A 177 8.07 -18.85 -11.79
C VAL A 177 7.91 -17.36 -11.45
N CYS A 178 6.68 -16.89 -11.22
CA CYS A 178 6.43 -15.51 -10.83
C CYS A 178 6.95 -15.23 -9.40
N PHE A 179 6.84 -16.22 -8.53
CA PHE A 179 7.21 -16.11 -7.14
C PHE A 179 8.70 -15.85 -6.94
N SER A 180 9.56 -16.36 -7.78
CA SER A 180 11.01 -16.14 -7.67
C SER A 180 11.38 -14.65 -7.61
N CYS A 181 10.66 -13.81 -8.37
CA CYS A 181 10.85 -12.35 -8.38
C CYS A 181 9.82 -11.60 -7.51
N HIS A 182 8.60 -12.12 -7.40
CA HIS A 182 7.47 -11.48 -6.73
C HIS A 182 7.19 -12.04 -5.32
N ARG A 183 8.11 -12.79 -4.71
CA ARG A 183 7.95 -13.40 -3.38
C ARG A 183 7.54 -12.41 -2.27
N ARG A 184 7.90 -11.13 -2.41
CA ARG A 184 7.53 -10.11 -1.44
C ARG A 184 6.03 -9.78 -1.42
N LEU A 185 5.32 -10.07 -2.49
CA LEU A 185 3.86 -9.88 -2.51
C LEU A 185 3.16 -10.85 -1.56
N VAL A 186 3.81 -11.99 -1.28
CA VAL A 186 3.28 -13.07 -0.45
C VAL A 186 4.01 -13.10 0.90
N ASN A 187 5.35 -13.13 0.89
CA ASN A 187 6.15 -13.25 2.10
C ASN A 187 6.01 -12.02 3.01
N GLY A 188 5.92 -12.29 4.33
CA GLY A 188 5.83 -11.26 5.35
C GLY A 188 4.43 -10.66 5.51
N ASN A 189 3.42 -11.17 4.82
CA ASN A 189 2.03 -10.86 5.08
C ASN A 189 1.49 -11.79 6.18
N LYS A 190 0.76 -11.22 7.15
CA LYS A 190 0.12 -12.01 8.20
C LYS A 190 -1.14 -12.72 7.68
N TRP A 191 -1.85 -12.06 6.78
CA TRP A 191 -3.08 -12.54 6.18
C TRP A 191 -2.88 -12.62 4.67
N LEU A 192 -2.91 -13.83 4.14
CA LEU A 192 -2.72 -14.09 2.72
C LEU A 192 -4.07 -14.34 2.07
N HIS A 193 -4.26 -13.77 0.89
CA HIS A 193 -5.39 -14.13 0.04
C HIS A 193 -5.18 -15.54 -0.55
N GLY A 194 -6.23 -16.34 -0.58
CA GLY A 194 -6.14 -17.76 -0.97
C GLY A 194 -5.40 -18.04 -2.27
N PRO A 195 -5.72 -17.36 -3.39
CA PRO A 195 -4.97 -17.54 -4.64
C PRO A 195 -3.48 -17.21 -4.50
N SER A 196 -3.14 -16.15 -3.78
CA SER A 196 -1.75 -15.75 -3.58
C SER A 196 -0.98 -16.71 -2.66
N ALA A 197 -1.66 -17.25 -1.64
CA ALA A 197 -1.09 -18.26 -0.75
C ALA A 197 -0.73 -19.56 -1.51
N ASN A 198 -1.53 -19.89 -2.51
CA ASN A 198 -1.33 -21.06 -3.36
C ASN A 198 -0.49 -20.78 -4.61
N LEU A 199 0.09 -19.56 -4.73
CA LEU A 199 0.83 -19.10 -5.90
C LEU A 199 0.01 -19.14 -7.20
N ASP A 200 -1.30 -18.99 -7.09
CA ASP A 200 -2.26 -19.03 -8.18
C ASP A 200 -2.36 -17.65 -8.87
N CYS A 201 -1.22 -17.16 -9.34
CA CYS A 201 -1.07 -15.80 -9.86
C CYS A 201 -1.95 -15.55 -11.09
N LEU A 202 -2.10 -16.55 -11.94
CA LEU A 202 -2.87 -16.45 -13.18
C LEU A 202 -4.39 -16.50 -12.96
N ALA A 203 -4.84 -16.78 -11.74
CA ALA A 203 -6.25 -16.60 -11.39
C ALA A 203 -6.71 -15.15 -11.60
N CYS A 204 -5.80 -14.20 -11.41
CA CYS A 204 -6.07 -12.75 -11.57
C CYS A 204 -5.27 -12.10 -12.69
N HIS A 205 -4.01 -12.51 -12.88
CA HIS A 205 -3.13 -11.97 -13.90
C HIS A 205 -3.23 -12.85 -15.17
N ARG A 206 -3.95 -12.36 -16.15
CA ARG A 206 -4.15 -13.12 -17.41
C ARG A 206 -3.06 -12.79 -18.41
N ARG A 207 -2.80 -13.74 -19.31
CA ARG A 207 -2.08 -13.45 -20.55
C ARG A 207 -2.87 -12.43 -21.36
N GLY A 208 -2.17 -11.40 -21.84
CA GLY A 208 -2.71 -10.49 -22.84
C GLY A 208 -2.69 -11.15 -24.22
N GLU A 209 -3.57 -10.71 -25.09
CA GLU A 209 -3.56 -11.11 -26.50
C GLU A 209 -2.39 -10.46 -27.24
N GLY A 210 -1.84 -11.15 -28.23
CA GLY A 210 -0.71 -10.69 -29.04
C GLY A 210 0.59 -10.55 -28.26
N ASN A 211 1.29 -9.42 -28.43
CA ASN A 211 2.56 -9.11 -27.76
C ASN A 211 2.41 -8.72 -26.28
N LYS A 212 1.19 -8.61 -25.77
CA LYS A 212 0.91 -8.29 -24.36
C LYS A 212 1.03 -9.53 -23.50
N LYS A 213 2.17 -9.72 -22.87
CA LYS A 213 2.56 -10.97 -22.24
C LYS A 213 1.91 -11.28 -20.90
N LEU A 214 1.58 -10.26 -20.11
CA LEU A 214 0.81 -10.39 -18.85
C LEU A 214 -0.06 -9.13 -18.65
N ALA A 215 -1.35 -9.34 -18.52
CA ALA A 215 -2.24 -8.27 -18.10
C ALA A 215 -2.22 -8.16 -16.57
N VAL A 216 -1.70 -7.06 -16.07
CA VAL A 216 -1.84 -6.70 -14.67
C VAL A 216 -3.17 -6.00 -14.49
N PRO A 217 -4.08 -6.53 -13.66
CA PRO A 217 -5.33 -5.85 -13.38
C PRO A 217 -5.04 -4.48 -12.79
N THR A 218 -5.55 -3.45 -13.43
CA THR A 218 -5.37 -2.07 -12.99
C THR A 218 -6.71 -1.40 -12.81
N GLY A 219 -6.89 -0.70 -11.70
CA GLY A 219 -8.09 0.05 -11.43
C GLY A 219 -9.29 -0.79 -11.02
N ARG A 220 -10.41 -0.52 -11.63
CA ARG A 220 -11.69 -1.17 -11.32
C ARG A 220 -11.66 -2.63 -11.80
N VAL A 221 -11.65 -3.57 -10.86
CA VAL A 221 -11.49 -5.01 -11.15
C VAL A 221 -12.63 -5.88 -10.61
N PRO A 222 -13.90 -5.39 -10.53
CA PRO A 222 -14.96 -6.15 -9.88
C PRO A 222 -15.21 -7.49 -10.58
N ASN A 223 -15.06 -7.55 -11.90
CA ASN A 223 -15.28 -8.78 -12.66
C ASN A 223 -14.26 -9.88 -12.33
N ILE A 224 -13.05 -9.50 -11.92
CA ILE A 224 -12.03 -10.45 -11.47
C ILE A 224 -12.39 -10.98 -10.09
N CYS A 225 -12.72 -10.09 -9.16
CA CYS A 225 -13.07 -10.45 -7.79
C CYS A 225 -14.36 -11.29 -7.72
N TYR A 226 -15.38 -10.86 -8.45
CA TYR A 226 -16.71 -11.51 -8.45
C TYR A 226 -16.75 -12.87 -9.14
N ARG A 227 -15.67 -13.33 -9.74
CA ARG A 227 -15.60 -14.73 -10.22
C ARG A 227 -15.63 -15.72 -9.06
N CYS A 228 -15.00 -15.36 -7.94
CA CYS A 228 -14.96 -16.18 -6.73
C CYS A 228 -15.86 -15.59 -5.64
N HIS A 229 -15.90 -14.27 -5.48
CA HIS A 229 -16.73 -13.55 -4.50
C HIS A 229 -18.14 -13.31 -5.07
N VAL A 230 -18.86 -14.39 -5.38
CA VAL A 230 -20.16 -14.32 -6.06
C VAL A 230 -21.28 -13.74 -5.15
N ASN A 231 -21.17 -13.98 -3.85
CA ASN A 231 -22.13 -13.48 -2.87
C ASN A 231 -22.09 -11.97 -2.69
N GLU A 232 -20.96 -11.36 -2.97
CA GLU A 232 -20.69 -9.94 -2.83
C GLU A 232 -21.31 -9.11 -3.98
N ARG A 233 -21.77 -9.76 -5.03
CA ARG A 233 -22.55 -9.14 -6.12
C ARG A 233 -23.84 -8.49 -5.62
N LYS A 234 -24.40 -9.00 -4.49
CA LYS A 234 -25.58 -8.43 -3.85
C LYS A 234 -25.41 -6.99 -3.38
N TRP A 235 -24.17 -6.53 -3.17
CA TRP A 235 -23.95 -5.13 -2.77
C TRP A 235 -24.45 -4.15 -3.82
N LYS A 236 -24.48 -4.54 -5.09
CA LYS A 236 -24.97 -3.67 -6.18
C LYS A 236 -26.47 -3.38 -6.10
N SER A 237 -27.24 -4.23 -5.44
CA SER A 237 -28.68 -4.05 -5.25
C SER A 237 -29.06 -3.33 -3.96
N LYS A 238 -28.09 -3.00 -3.11
CA LYS A 238 -28.32 -2.28 -1.86
C LYS A 238 -28.64 -0.81 -2.10
N ALA A 239 -29.47 -0.23 -1.24
CA ALA A 239 -29.91 1.17 -1.34
C ALA A 239 -28.72 2.16 -1.18
N TYR A 240 -27.80 1.83 -0.27
CA TYR A 240 -26.65 2.69 0.05
C TYR A 240 -25.36 1.94 -0.20
N ILE A 241 -24.69 2.25 -1.28
CA ILE A 241 -23.44 1.61 -1.69
C ILE A 241 -22.29 2.57 -1.46
N HIS A 242 -21.24 2.11 -0.76
CA HIS A 242 -20.03 2.89 -0.54
C HIS A 242 -19.34 3.23 -1.86
N GLY A 243 -18.79 4.45 -1.96
CA GLY A 243 -18.22 4.96 -3.21
C GLY A 243 -17.22 4.02 -3.91
N PRO A 244 -16.20 3.51 -3.22
CA PRO A 244 -15.26 2.54 -3.82
C PRO A 244 -15.94 1.28 -4.38
N ILE A 245 -16.95 0.75 -3.69
CA ILE A 245 -17.71 -0.43 -4.14
C ILE A 245 -18.55 -0.10 -5.36
N ARG A 246 -19.22 1.08 -5.37
CA ARG A 246 -20.02 1.55 -6.52
C ARG A 246 -19.18 1.60 -7.80
N ILE A 247 -17.95 2.05 -7.69
CA ILE A 247 -17.03 2.12 -8.84
C ILE A 247 -16.23 0.84 -9.06
N GLY A 248 -16.37 -0.17 -8.21
CA GLY A 248 -15.69 -1.47 -8.32
C GLY A 248 -14.21 -1.44 -7.98
N ASP A 249 -13.78 -0.52 -7.13
CA ASP A 249 -12.38 -0.45 -6.67
C ASP A 249 -12.18 -1.16 -5.33
N CYS A 250 -12.22 -2.49 -5.35
CA CYS A 250 -12.02 -3.32 -4.16
C CYS A 250 -10.62 -3.12 -3.57
N THR A 251 -9.65 -2.82 -4.43
CA THR A 251 -8.24 -2.72 -4.06
C THR A 251 -7.87 -1.43 -3.33
N VAL A 252 -8.77 -0.49 -3.22
CA VAL A 252 -8.60 0.69 -2.35
C VAL A 252 -8.43 0.28 -0.89
N CYS A 253 -9.11 -0.78 -0.46
CA CYS A 253 -9.07 -1.26 0.92
C CYS A 253 -8.33 -2.59 1.08
N HIS A 254 -8.43 -3.50 0.09
CA HIS A 254 -7.90 -4.85 0.15
C HIS A 254 -6.65 -5.02 -0.71
N ASP A 255 -5.65 -5.73 -0.18
CA ASP A 255 -4.53 -6.22 -0.99
C ASP A 255 -4.82 -7.65 -1.46
N PRO A 256 -5.03 -7.87 -2.75
CA PRO A 256 -5.35 -9.19 -3.27
C PRO A 256 -4.21 -10.21 -3.13
N HIS A 257 -3.03 -9.77 -2.71
CA HIS A 257 -1.91 -10.67 -2.46
C HIS A 257 -1.78 -11.06 -0.99
N GLY A 258 -2.21 -10.19 -0.10
CA GLY A 258 -2.13 -10.36 1.34
C GLY A 258 -1.72 -9.08 2.06
N ALA A 259 -1.99 -9.01 3.35
CA ALA A 259 -1.69 -7.82 4.15
C ALA A 259 -1.41 -8.16 5.63
N SER A 260 -1.06 -7.13 6.38
CA SER A 260 -0.80 -7.25 7.82
C SER A 260 -2.08 -7.30 8.66
N TYR A 261 -3.20 -6.90 8.11
CA TYR A 261 -4.50 -6.87 8.80
C TYR A 261 -5.47 -7.90 8.21
N LYS A 262 -6.36 -8.40 9.06
CA LYS A 262 -7.40 -9.38 8.67
C LYS A 262 -8.22 -8.86 7.49
N PHE A 263 -8.72 -9.77 6.66
CA PHE A 263 -9.39 -9.48 5.38
C PHE A 263 -8.47 -8.76 4.38
N GLU A 264 -7.16 -9.02 4.46
CA GLU A 264 -6.15 -8.44 3.58
C GLU A 264 -6.24 -6.91 3.49
N LEU A 265 -6.61 -6.26 4.59
CA LEU A 265 -6.68 -4.81 4.67
C LEU A 265 -5.29 -4.20 4.76
N TRP A 266 -5.05 -3.15 3.99
CA TRP A 266 -3.73 -2.52 3.93
C TRP A 266 -3.43 -1.60 5.11
N ALA A 267 -4.43 -1.24 5.91
CA ALA A 267 -4.26 -0.47 7.14
C ALA A 267 -5.20 -0.99 8.24
N ASP A 268 -4.93 -0.58 9.46
CA ASP A 268 -5.78 -0.92 10.60
C ASP A 268 -7.22 -0.40 10.38
N PRO A 269 -8.22 -1.27 10.34
CA PRO A 269 -9.62 -0.88 10.16
C PRO A 269 -10.18 -0.06 11.33
N LYS A 270 -9.53 -0.10 12.50
CA LYS A 270 -9.95 0.66 13.68
C LYS A 270 -9.44 2.10 13.67
N THR A 271 -8.23 2.32 13.19
CA THR A 271 -7.54 3.61 13.39
C THR A 271 -7.06 4.29 12.11
N GLY A 272 -6.79 3.55 11.04
CA GLY A 272 -6.09 4.09 9.89
C GLY A 272 -6.83 3.98 8.56
N LEU A 273 -7.48 2.85 8.31
CA LEU A 273 -8.03 2.55 6.99
C LEU A 273 -9.09 3.55 6.53
N CYS A 274 -10.11 3.77 7.35
CA CYS A 274 -11.24 4.62 7.00
C CYS A 274 -10.85 6.10 6.97
N VAL A 275 -10.09 6.55 7.96
CA VAL A 275 -9.68 7.95 8.09
C VAL A 275 -8.60 8.38 7.10
N ALA A 276 -8.07 7.45 6.32
CA ALA A 276 -7.23 7.78 5.17
C ALA A 276 -8.00 8.61 4.11
N CYS A 277 -9.31 8.39 4.02
CA CYS A 277 -10.22 9.14 3.12
C CYS A 277 -11.17 10.04 3.92
N HIS A 278 -11.73 9.53 5.03
CA HIS A 278 -12.62 10.28 5.93
C HIS A 278 -11.81 11.07 6.96
N THR A 279 -11.05 12.05 6.48
CA THR A 279 -10.12 12.84 7.32
C THR A 279 -10.83 13.67 8.38
N ASP A 280 -12.08 14.06 8.13
CA ASP A 280 -12.95 14.77 9.07
C ASP A 280 -13.33 13.92 10.30
N LYS A 281 -13.17 12.59 10.23
CA LYS A 281 -13.42 11.67 11.36
C LYS A 281 -12.14 11.29 12.12
N ARG A 282 -11.00 11.91 11.81
CA ARG A 282 -9.71 11.56 12.43
C ARG A 282 -9.74 11.71 13.96
N GLN A 283 -10.37 12.74 14.48
CA GLN A 283 -10.51 12.96 15.93
C GLN A 283 -11.30 11.84 16.64
N SER A 284 -12.15 11.11 15.91
CA SER A 284 -12.90 9.97 16.48
C SER A 284 -12.01 8.77 16.84
N VAL A 285 -10.85 8.63 16.19
CA VAL A 285 -9.89 7.54 16.40
C VAL A 285 -8.62 8.00 17.10
N GLU A 286 -8.18 9.23 16.92
CA GLU A 286 -7.00 9.81 17.57
C GLU A 286 -7.37 10.47 18.91
N LYS A 287 -6.48 10.36 19.90
CA LYS A 287 -6.68 11.03 21.19
C LYS A 287 -6.47 12.54 21.02
N THR A 288 -7.51 13.31 21.22
CA THR A 288 -7.48 14.78 21.13
C THR A 288 -7.93 15.36 22.48
N PRO A 289 -7.18 16.29 23.10
CA PRO A 289 -7.60 16.94 24.33
C PRO A 289 -8.96 17.62 24.17
N GLY A 290 -9.83 17.47 25.17
CA GLY A 290 -11.16 18.09 25.17
C GLY A 290 -12.19 17.44 24.23
N PHE A 291 -11.80 16.42 23.46
CA PHE A 291 -12.70 15.70 22.58
C PHE A 291 -13.10 14.34 23.17
N HIS A 292 -14.38 14.15 23.44
CA HIS A 292 -14.96 12.90 23.95
C HIS A 292 -15.22 11.97 22.78
N ARG A 293 -14.55 10.82 22.76
CA ARG A 293 -14.70 9.81 21.71
C ARG A 293 -15.71 8.75 22.15
N HIS A 294 -16.49 8.24 21.23
CA HIS A 294 -17.37 7.10 21.52
C HIS A 294 -16.56 5.83 21.76
N GLY A 295 -16.81 5.15 22.87
CA GLY A 295 -16.03 3.96 23.27
C GLY A 295 -16.01 2.85 22.23
N ILE A 296 -17.13 2.60 21.54
CA ILE A 296 -17.22 1.59 20.49
C ILE A 296 -16.33 1.92 19.29
N VAL A 297 -16.19 3.20 18.92
CA VAL A 297 -15.29 3.63 17.83
C VAL A 297 -13.85 3.37 18.21
N VAL A 298 -13.48 3.65 19.47
CA VAL A 298 -12.13 3.41 19.98
C VAL A 298 -11.80 1.91 20.05
N GLY A 299 -12.75 1.10 20.52
CA GLY A 299 -12.54 -0.35 20.72
C GLY A 299 -12.65 -1.18 19.46
N SER A 300 -13.68 -0.91 18.65
CA SER A 300 -14.05 -1.76 17.51
C SER A 300 -13.91 -1.08 16.15
N GLY A 301 -13.73 0.24 16.13
CA GLY A 301 -13.61 1.01 14.90
C GLY A 301 -14.95 1.29 14.22
N CYS A 302 -14.86 1.86 13.02
CA CYS A 302 -16.03 2.32 12.25
C CYS A 302 -16.94 1.18 11.83
N GLY A 303 -16.38 -0.02 11.57
CA GLY A 303 -17.11 -1.22 11.18
C GLY A 303 -18.05 -1.79 12.25
N ALA A 304 -18.05 -1.27 13.47
CA ALA A 304 -19.03 -1.64 14.50
C ALA A 304 -20.44 -1.16 14.14
N CYS A 305 -20.55 -0.09 13.38
CA CYS A 305 -21.83 0.54 13.03
C CYS A 305 -22.07 0.56 11.52
N HIS A 306 -21.01 0.67 10.71
CA HIS A 306 -21.07 0.82 9.27
C HIS A 306 -20.64 -0.45 8.55
N ASP A 307 -21.40 -0.88 7.53
CA ASP A 307 -20.94 -1.83 6.54
C ASP A 307 -20.07 -1.06 5.53
N PRO A 308 -18.76 -1.37 5.43
CA PRO A 308 -17.87 -0.64 4.53
C PRO A 308 -18.15 -0.89 3.05
N HIS A 309 -19.05 -1.79 2.72
CA HIS A 309 -19.38 -2.14 1.34
C HIS A 309 -20.72 -1.56 0.90
N ALA A 310 -21.80 -1.98 1.51
CA ALA A 310 -23.16 -1.52 1.18
C ALA A 310 -24.17 -1.97 2.20
N SER A 311 -25.24 -1.20 2.38
CA SER A 311 -26.35 -1.56 3.25
C SER A 311 -27.70 -1.06 2.71
N ASP A 312 -28.78 -1.46 3.35
CA ASP A 312 -30.12 -0.96 3.03
C ASP A 312 -30.50 0.29 3.85
N TYR A 313 -29.58 0.76 4.71
CA TYR A 313 -29.80 1.90 5.58
C TYR A 313 -28.86 3.07 5.25
N PRO A 314 -29.31 4.32 5.46
CA PRO A 314 -28.47 5.50 5.23
C PRO A 314 -27.12 5.39 5.94
N PHE A 315 -26.08 6.01 5.32
CA PHE A 315 -24.70 5.99 5.81
C PHE A 315 -24.10 4.59 5.93
N GLN A 316 -24.58 3.62 5.20
CA GLN A 316 -24.18 2.22 5.26
C GLN A 316 -24.29 1.64 6.69
N LEU A 317 -25.28 2.04 7.49
CA LEU A 317 -25.50 1.48 8.81
C LEU A 317 -26.03 0.05 8.71
N TYR A 318 -25.72 -0.81 9.70
CA TYR A 318 -26.27 -2.18 9.75
C TYR A 318 -27.76 -2.23 10.08
N LYS A 319 -28.30 -1.22 10.73
CA LYS A 319 -29.71 -1.12 11.18
C LYS A 319 -30.17 0.34 11.11
N PRO A 320 -31.48 0.59 11.15
CA PRO A 320 -32.01 1.92 11.41
C PRO A 320 -31.38 2.51 12.67
N ILE A 321 -31.08 3.81 12.67
CA ILE A 321 -30.19 4.46 13.63
C ILE A 321 -30.58 4.20 15.09
N ASN A 322 -31.87 4.36 15.46
CA ASN A 322 -32.32 4.13 16.82
C ASN A 322 -32.19 2.65 17.25
N LYS A 323 -32.51 1.71 16.34
CA LYS A 323 -32.31 0.28 16.56
C LYS A 323 -30.85 -0.11 16.68
N LEU A 324 -29.98 0.60 15.96
CA LEU A 324 -28.54 0.38 16.03
C LEU A 324 -28.01 0.80 17.40
N CYS A 325 -28.35 2.01 17.85
CA CYS A 325 -27.90 2.55 19.14
C CYS A 325 -28.44 1.72 20.31
N ALA A 326 -29.74 1.41 20.30
CA ALA A 326 -30.40 0.61 21.33
C ALA A 326 -29.88 -0.86 21.40
N GLY A 327 -29.24 -1.34 20.36
CA GLY A 327 -28.59 -2.65 20.35
C GLY A 327 -27.47 -2.82 21.38
N CYS A 328 -26.82 -1.71 21.77
CA CYS A 328 -25.82 -1.67 22.83
C CYS A 328 -26.33 -0.91 24.07
N HIS A 329 -27.11 0.13 23.88
CA HIS A 329 -27.71 0.93 24.94
C HIS A 329 -29.04 0.33 25.34
N LEU A 330 -29.01 -0.87 25.94
CA LEU A 330 -30.17 -1.72 26.21
C LEU A 330 -31.24 -1.04 27.09
N ARG A 331 -30.83 -0.17 28.01
CA ARG A 331 -31.75 0.58 28.89
C ARG A 331 -32.65 1.56 28.12
N LEU A 332 -32.30 1.85 26.85
CA LEU A 332 -33.04 2.76 26.00
C LEU A 332 -33.91 2.04 24.95
N GLN A 333 -34.00 0.69 25.05
CA GLN A 333 -34.86 -0.09 24.16
C GLN A 333 -36.35 0.18 24.49
N GLY A 334 -37.03 0.82 23.55
CA GLY A 334 -38.48 1.05 23.64
C GLY A 334 -38.92 2.09 24.65
N VAL A 335 -38.00 2.80 25.32
CA VAL A 335 -38.34 3.65 26.45
C VAL A 335 -37.72 5.05 26.31
N THR A 336 -38.57 6.04 26.22
CA THR A 336 -38.22 7.44 26.47
C THR A 336 -38.14 7.76 27.98
N SER A 337 -38.72 6.93 28.84
CA SER A 337 -38.89 7.17 30.28
C SER A 337 -37.59 7.07 31.10
N GLY A 338 -36.54 6.47 30.57
CA GLY A 338 -35.23 6.43 31.24
C GLY A 338 -34.21 7.46 30.72
N HIS A 339 -34.56 8.17 29.68
CA HIS A 339 -33.69 9.20 29.10
C HIS A 339 -33.86 10.51 29.90
N PRO A 340 -32.79 11.31 30.15
CA PRO A 340 -32.87 12.56 30.88
C PRO A 340 -33.88 13.56 30.32
N VAL A 341 -34.16 13.48 29.02
CA VAL A 341 -35.19 14.31 28.36
C VAL A 341 -36.47 13.51 28.23
N GLY A 342 -37.22 13.42 29.31
CA GLY A 342 -38.52 12.70 29.35
C GLY A 342 -39.53 13.31 28.36
N GLY A 343 -40.32 12.42 27.70
CA GLY A 343 -41.34 12.83 26.75
C GLY A 343 -40.85 13.38 25.41
N HIS A 344 -39.55 13.59 25.22
CA HIS A 344 -39.03 14.08 23.93
C HIS A 344 -39.11 12.98 22.86
N PRO A 345 -39.70 13.26 21.68
CA PRO A 345 -39.81 12.27 20.63
C PRO A 345 -38.43 11.88 20.09
N LEU A 346 -38.21 10.59 19.88
CA LEU A 346 -36.98 10.06 19.30
C LEU A 346 -37.21 9.47 17.88
N SER A 347 -38.45 9.47 17.40
CA SER A 347 -38.82 8.97 16.08
C SER A 347 -40.18 9.53 15.66
N GLY A 348 -40.56 9.38 14.40
CA GLY A 348 -41.87 9.75 13.88
C GLY A 348 -42.11 11.26 13.74
N LYS A 349 -41.14 12.09 14.04
CA LYS A 349 -41.19 13.56 13.85
C LYS A 349 -40.01 14.01 13.01
N PRO A 350 -40.19 15.02 12.14
CA PRO A 350 -39.08 15.58 11.37
C PRO A 350 -37.96 16.10 12.26
N ASP A 351 -36.70 15.84 11.88
CA ASP A 351 -35.53 16.48 12.51
C ASP A 351 -35.41 17.91 11.98
N PRO A 352 -35.57 18.96 12.82
CA PRO A 352 -35.50 20.34 12.37
C PRO A 352 -34.15 20.73 11.77
N ARG A 353 -33.10 20.03 12.17
CA ARG A 353 -31.71 20.28 11.73
C ARG A 353 -31.36 19.57 10.41
N HIS A 354 -32.11 18.55 10.05
CA HIS A 354 -31.77 17.71 8.92
C HIS A 354 -33.02 17.42 8.07
N LYS A 355 -33.27 18.29 7.10
CA LYS A 355 -34.42 18.14 6.17
C LYS A 355 -34.49 16.73 5.59
N GLY A 356 -35.68 16.14 5.63
CA GLY A 356 -35.95 14.80 5.12
C GLY A 356 -35.52 13.65 6.02
N ARG A 357 -35.13 13.93 7.27
CA ARG A 357 -34.82 12.90 8.28
C ARG A 357 -35.80 12.99 9.46
N GLU A 358 -35.98 11.86 10.13
CA GLU A 358 -36.69 11.80 11.40
C GLU A 358 -35.73 12.07 12.56
N LEU A 359 -36.29 12.56 13.64
CA LEU A 359 -35.60 12.62 14.93
C LEU A 359 -35.06 11.26 15.31
N SER A 360 -33.86 11.25 15.85
CA SER A 360 -33.15 10.05 16.26
C SER A 360 -32.18 10.35 17.38
N CYS A 361 -31.56 9.31 17.94
CA CYS A 361 -30.47 9.50 18.91
C CYS A 361 -29.39 10.45 18.37
N ALA A 362 -29.08 10.38 17.07
CA ALA A 362 -28.08 11.25 16.44
C ALA A 362 -28.53 12.70 16.20
N SER A 363 -29.79 13.04 16.48
CA SER A 363 -30.24 14.43 16.42
C SER A 363 -29.68 15.26 17.57
N CYS A 364 -29.34 14.61 18.70
CA CYS A 364 -28.74 15.26 19.87
C CYS A 364 -27.32 14.78 20.17
N HIS A 365 -26.98 13.54 19.80
CA HIS A 365 -25.68 12.94 20.05
C HIS A 365 -24.88 12.76 18.75
N ASN A 366 -23.59 13.13 18.78
CA ASN A 366 -22.67 12.79 17.67
C ASN A 366 -22.00 11.45 17.98
N PRO A 367 -22.40 10.36 17.30
CA PRO A 367 -21.89 9.01 17.59
C PRO A 367 -20.38 8.84 17.30
N HIS A 368 -19.75 9.78 16.60
CA HIS A 368 -18.32 9.76 16.32
C HIS A 368 -17.49 10.41 17.42
N GLY A 369 -18.10 11.30 18.19
CA GLY A 369 -17.43 12.07 19.25
C GLY A 369 -17.79 13.54 19.22
N SER A 370 -17.56 14.22 20.31
CA SER A 370 -17.78 15.68 20.42
C SER A 370 -16.93 16.31 21.52
N ASN A 371 -16.95 17.64 21.60
CA ASN A 371 -16.31 18.39 22.68
C ASN A 371 -17.16 18.42 23.97
N TYR A 372 -18.35 17.80 23.96
CA TYR A 372 -19.25 17.80 25.08
C TYR A 372 -19.45 16.40 25.67
N GLN A 373 -19.71 16.34 26.98
CA GLN A 373 -20.05 15.08 27.65
C GLN A 373 -21.26 14.43 26.97
N TYR A 374 -21.38 13.11 27.12
CA TYR A 374 -22.41 12.30 26.49
C TYR A 374 -22.47 12.42 24.96
N LEU A 375 -21.39 12.91 24.35
CA LEU A 375 -21.28 13.14 22.90
C LEU A 375 -22.34 14.10 22.35
N LEU A 376 -22.82 15.04 23.16
CA LEU A 376 -23.83 16.00 22.74
C LEU A 376 -23.29 16.93 21.64
N ILE A 377 -24.18 17.41 20.78
CA ILE A 377 -23.84 18.36 19.69
C ILE A 377 -23.73 19.81 20.17
N GLY A 378 -23.98 20.05 21.43
CA GLY A 378 -23.89 21.35 22.12
C GLY A 378 -23.74 21.16 23.61
N SER A 379 -23.46 22.25 24.33
CA SER A 379 -23.39 22.22 25.77
C SER A 379 -24.76 21.83 26.38
N PRO A 380 -24.80 20.91 27.35
CA PRO A 380 -25.99 20.66 28.11
C PRO A 380 -26.32 21.79 29.07
N LEU A 381 -25.31 22.61 29.46
CA LEU A 381 -25.47 23.74 30.31
C LEU A 381 -26.07 24.94 29.55
N GLY A 382 -27.06 25.62 30.15
CA GLY A 382 -27.74 26.74 29.52
C GLY A 382 -28.63 26.37 28.31
N GLY A 383 -28.98 25.10 28.13
CA GLY A 383 -29.90 24.66 27.06
C GLY A 383 -29.37 24.74 25.65
N ASN A 384 -28.05 24.95 25.44
CA ASN A 384 -27.47 25.13 24.09
C ASN A 384 -27.74 23.99 23.13
N VAL A 385 -27.86 22.75 23.62
CA VAL A 385 -28.25 21.61 22.79
C VAL A 385 -29.73 21.70 22.37
N CYS A 386 -30.60 22.25 23.23
CA CYS A 386 -32.03 22.41 22.98
C CYS A 386 -32.29 23.52 21.95
N THR A 387 -31.58 24.64 22.04
CA THR A 387 -31.73 25.78 21.14
C THR A 387 -31.25 25.49 19.71
N LYS A 388 -30.65 24.30 19.45
CA LYS A 388 -30.39 23.84 18.07
C LYS A 388 -31.67 23.56 17.28
N CYS A 389 -32.79 23.37 17.98
CA CYS A 389 -34.09 23.02 17.38
C CYS A 389 -35.21 23.94 17.89
N HIS A 390 -35.13 24.40 19.15
CA HIS A 390 -36.10 25.27 19.77
C HIS A 390 -35.56 26.71 19.75
N HIS A 391 -36.21 27.58 19.00
CA HIS A 391 -35.88 29.00 18.86
C HIS A 391 -36.78 29.85 19.76
#